data_b86a9730a076fbdaa5333ddfde729335
#
_entry.id   b86a9730a076fbdaa5333ddfde729335
#
_cell.length_a   1.000
_cell.length_b   1.000
_cell.length_c   1.000
_cell.angle_alpha   90.00
_cell.angle_beta   90.00
_cell.angle_gamma   90.00
#
_symmetry.space_group_name_H-M   'P 1'
#
loop_
_entity.id
_entity.type
_entity.pdbx_description
1 polymer ?
#
loop_
_entity_poly.entity_id
_entity_poly.type
_entity_poly.pdbx_seq_one_letter_code
_entity_poly.pdbx_strand_id
1 'polypeptide(L)'
;MQHSDMVMLFDNMYCVNKRLLDAADHLAPDQFTASATATTRDLRATLVQELDVELSWLPRLQDRLEEGDAELKAENFPDAASLRERWKQDERDMRTWLDTLTDAHLDADVVSASTRNRRPLWQYLVHILTHAAQQQADAATLLTAAGHSPGEIGFLAYLHARDAKDAPT
;
A
#
# COMPACT_ATOMS: atom_id res chain seq x y z
N MET A 1 -2.98 -20.38 -3.93
CA MET A 1 -3.48 -19.32 -3.04
C MET A 1 -4.90 -19.02 -3.44
N GLN A 2 -5.83 -18.90 -2.49
CA GLN A 2 -7.22 -18.57 -2.83
C GLN A 2 -7.36 -17.07 -3.12
N HIS A 3 -8.27 -16.74 -4.03
CA HIS A 3 -8.58 -15.34 -4.35
C HIS A 3 -9.02 -14.55 -3.10
N SER A 4 -9.87 -15.15 -2.26
CA SER A 4 -10.32 -14.54 -1.00
C SER A 4 -9.18 -14.21 -0.03
N ASP A 5 -8.11 -15.02 0.01
CA ASP A 5 -6.94 -14.75 0.84
C ASP A 5 -6.19 -13.52 0.32
N MET A 6 -6.06 -13.42 -1.01
CA MET A 6 -5.40 -12.28 -1.64
C MET A 6 -6.17 -10.98 -1.39
N VAL A 7 -7.49 -10.99 -1.57
CA VAL A 7 -8.34 -9.82 -1.26
C VAL A 7 -8.18 -9.40 0.19
N MET A 8 -8.20 -10.35 1.13
CA MET A 8 -8.03 -10.05 2.55
C MET A 8 -6.65 -9.43 2.87
N LEU A 9 -5.59 -9.84 2.19
CA LEU A 9 -4.26 -9.25 2.36
C LEU A 9 -4.22 -7.80 1.87
N PHE A 10 -4.85 -7.49 0.73
CA PHE A 10 -5.01 -6.12 0.25
C PHE A 10 -5.90 -5.28 1.19
N ASP A 11 -6.97 -5.85 1.73
CA ASP A 11 -7.80 -5.18 2.74
C ASP A 11 -6.99 -4.77 3.98
N ASN A 12 -6.11 -5.66 4.45
CA ASN A 12 -5.20 -5.33 5.54
C ASN A 12 -4.25 -4.19 5.15
N MET A 13 -3.63 -4.26 3.97
CA MET A 13 -2.71 -3.22 3.48
C MET A 13 -3.38 -1.84 3.48
N TYR A 14 -4.58 -1.72 2.90
CA TYR A 14 -5.33 -0.45 2.86
C TYR A 14 -5.82 0.00 4.25
N CYS A 15 -6.14 -0.95 5.14
CA CYS A 15 -6.46 -0.64 6.53
C CYS A 15 -5.26 0.00 7.25
N VAL A 16 -4.04 -0.49 6.99
CA VAL A 16 -2.81 0.07 7.55
C VAL A 16 -2.55 1.45 6.93
N ASN A 17 -2.64 1.61 5.60
CA ASN A 17 -2.45 2.90 4.93
C ASN A 17 -3.39 3.97 5.52
N LYS A 18 -4.66 3.60 5.74
CA LYS A 18 -5.61 4.52 6.39
C LYS A 18 -5.14 4.95 7.78
N ARG A 19 -4.67 4.02 8.62
CA ARG A 19 -4.16 4.34 9.98
C ARG A 19 -2.94 5.26 9.95
N LEU A 20 -2.02 5.02 9.02
CA LEU A 20 -0.83 5.86 8.85
C LEU A 20 -1.21 7.28 8.43
N LEU A 21 -2.14 7.42 7.48
CA LEU A 21 -2.63 8.73 7.04
C LEU A 21 -3.44 9.44 8.14
N ASP A 22 -4.27 8.70 8.91
CA ASP A 22 -5.01 9.27 10.05
C ASP A 22 -4.03 9.78 11.13
N ALA A 23 -2.92 9.08 11.38
CA ALA A 23 -1.88 9.56 12.30
C ALA A 23 -1.11 10.76 11.72
N ALA A 24 -0.84 10.77 10.41
CA ALA A 24 -0.16 11.86 9.73
C ALA A 24 -0.98 13.16 9.68
N ASP A 25 -2.32 13.10 9.72
CA ASP A 25 -3.20 14.28 9.78
C ASP A 25 -2.98 15.12 11.04
N HIS A 26 -2.34 14.56 12.07
CA HIS A 26 -2.05 15.26 13.34
C HIS A 26 -0.65 15.92 13.36
N LEU A 27 0.15 15.74 12.32
CA LEU A 27 1.49 16.33 12.23
C LEU A 27 1.44 17.81 11.91
N ALA A 28 2.40 18.57 12.47
CA ALA A 28 2.70 19.88 11.95
C ALA A 28 3.30 19.78 10.54
N PRO A 29 3.10 20.77 9.65
CA PRO A 29 3.53 20.69 8.25
C PRO A 29 5.04 20.40 8.07
N ASP A 30 5.89 20.90 8.95
CA ASP A 30 7.34 20.68 8.94
C ASP A 30 7.73 19.25 9.39
N GLN A 31 6.91 18.60 10.22
CA GLN A 31 7.15 17.22 10.64
C GLN A 31 6.94 16.21 9.51
N PHE A 32 6.03 16.51 8.56
CA PHE A 32 5.73 15.62 7.43
C PHE A 32 6.93 15.47 6.49
N THR A 33 7.81 16.48 6.43
CA THR A 33 9.01 16.51 5.60
C THR A 33 10.30 16.61 6.40
N ALA A 34 10.22 16.38 7.72
CA ALA A 34 11.39 16.43 8.58
C ALA A 34 12.39 15.34 8.21
N SER A 35 13.67 15.72 8.13
CA SER A 35 14.76 14.79 7.86
C SER A 35 14.76 13.64 8.87
N ALA A 36 14.73 12.41 8.38
CA ALA A 36 14.74 11.22 9.21
C ALA A 36 16.16 10.73 9.47
N THR A 37 16.38 10.23 10.69
CA THR A 37 17.64 9.55 11.07
C THR A 37 17.46 8.05 11.24
N ALA A 38 16.21 7.59 11.43
CA ALA A 38 15.88 6.19 11.63
C ALA A 38 15.60 5.44 10.33
N THR A 39 15.31 6.15 9.25
CA THR A 39 14.98 5.61 7.92
C THR A 39 15.76 6.35 6.84
N THR A 40 15.74 5.83 5.60
CA THR A 40 16.45 6.47 4.48
C THR A 40 15.70 7.65 3.86
N ARG A 41 14.39 7.80 4.17
CA ARG A 41 13.50 8.82 3.63
C ARG A 41 12.73 9.51 4.75
N ASP A 42 12.27 10.73 4.52
CA ASP A 42 11.25 11.36 5.36
C ASP A 42 9.89 10.66 5.21
N LEU A 43 8.92 11.03 6.04
CA LEU A 43 7.60 10.40 6.05
C LEU A 43 6.86 10.58 4.71
N ARG A 44 6.89 11.79 4.14
CA ARG A 44 6.28 12.07 2.85
C ARG A 44 6.84 11.18 1.75
N ALA A 45 8.17 11.16 1.62
CA ALA A 45 8.84 10.36 0.60
C ALA A 45 8.64 8.85 0.79
N THR A 46 8.51 8.39 2.04
CA THR A 46 8.20 6.99 2.36
C THR A 46 6.79 6.61 1.88
N LEU A 47 5.78 7.43 2.22
CA LEU A 47 4.39 7.19 1.81
C LEU A 47 4.20 7.31 0.29
N VAL A 48 4.87 8.30 -0.34
CA VAL A 48 4.84 8.44 -1.81
C VAL A 48 5.48 7.25 -2.50
N GLN A 49 6.58 6.72 -1.97
CA GLN A 49 7.25 5.54 -2.53
C GLN A 49 6.37 4.28 -2.46
N GLU A 50 5.60 4.11 -1.38
CA GLU A 50 4.64 3.01 -1.28
C GLU A 50 3.57 3.12 -2.38
N LEU A 51 2.92 4.28 -2.45
CA LEU A 51 1.88 4.56 -3.42
C LEU A 51 2.38 4.45 -4.87
N ASP A 52 3.59 4.93 -5.15
CA ASP A 52 4.20 4.85 -6.49
C ASP A 52 4.37 3.41 -6.96
N VAL A 53 4.83 2.54 -6.07
CA VAL A 53 4.96 1.10 -6.38
C VAL A 53 3.59 0.47 -6.64
N GLU A 54 2.58 0.71 -5.79
CA GLU A 54 1.22 0.20 -6.00
C GLU A 54 0.69 0.63 -7.38
N LEU A 55 0.74 1.93 -7.67
CA LEU A 55 0.28 2.51 -8.94
C LEU A 55 1.01 1.96 -10.16
N SER A 56 2.32 1.74 -10.06
CA SER A 56 3.12 1.27 -11.19
C SER A 56 2.88 -0.20 -11.53
N TRP A 57 2.51 -1.02 -10.53
CA TRP A 57 2.33 -2.46 -10.76
C TRP A 57 1.01 -2.82 -11.41
N LEU A 58 -0.10 -2.15 -11.07
CA LEU A 58 -1.40 -2.49 -11.64
C LEU A 58 -1.43 -2.40 -13.17
N PRO A 59 -0.99 -1.31 -13.83
CA PRO A 59 -0.90 -1.25 -15.29
C PRO A 59 0.04 -2.31 -15.87
N ARG A 60 1.17 -2.58 -15.22
CA ARG A 60 2.13 -3.59 -15.67
C ARG A 60 1.55 -5.00 -15.68
N LEU A 61 0.70 -5.34 -14.69
CA LEU A 61 0.03 -6.63 -14.61
C LEU A 61 -1.16 -6.74 -15.59
N GLN A 62 -1.67 -5.60 -16.07
CA GLN A 62 -2.72 -5.50 -17.07
C GLN A 62 -2.16 -5.30 -18.51
N ASP A 63 -0.85 -5.47 -18.71
CA ASP A 63 -0.15 -5.26 -19.98
C ASP A 63 -0.28 -3.82 -20.56
N ARG A 64 -0.38 -2.82 -19.66
CA ARG A 64 -0.46 -1.38 -19.95
C ARG A 64 0.82 -0.67 -19.51
N LEU A 65 1.94 -1.00 -20.15
CA LEU A 65 3.29 -0.60 -19.76
C LEU A 65 3.51 0.90 -19.64
N GLU A 66 3.01 1.66 -20.62
CA GLU A 66 3.24 3.11 -20.71
C GLU A 66 2.63 3.87 -19.52
N GLU A 67 1.55 3.33 -18.92
CA GLU A 67 0.90 3.93 -17.76
C GLU A 67 1.65 3.64 -16.44
N GLY A 68 2.40 2.53 -16.38
CA GLY A 68 3.14 2.11 -15.20
C GLY A 68 4.52 2.74 -15.02
N ASP A 69 4.98 3.55 -15.98
CA ASP A 69 6.33 4.14 -15.96
C ASP A 69 6.35 5.60 -15.41
N ALA A 70 5.20 6.17 -15.10
CA ALA A 70 5.12 7.50 -14.51
C ALA A 70 5.45 7.44 -13.01
N GLU A 71 6.60 7.99 -12.61
CA GLU A 71 7.03 8.10 -11.21
C GLU A 71 6.32 9.26 -10.50
N LEU A 72 5.77 8.98 -9.31
CA LEU A 72 5.20 10.00 -8.45
C LEU A 72 6.33 10.83 -7.81
N LYS A 73 6.16 12.14 -7.84
CA LYS A 73 7.10 13.06 -7.19
C LYS A 73 6.57 13.47 -5.82
N ALA A 74 7.39 13.29 -4.78
CA ALA A 74 7.00 13.60 -3.40
C ALA A 74 6.54 15.06 -3.23
N GLU A 75 7.11 15.99 -4.00
CA GLU A 75 6.77 17.42 -3.97
C GLU A 75 5.33 17.71 -4.36
N ASN A 76 4.69 16.80 -5.11
CA ASN A 76 3.28 16.95 -5.52
C ASN A 76 2.29 16.62 -4.38
N PHE A 77 2.79 16.13 -3.25
CA PHE A 77 1.99 15.73 -2.09
C PHE A 77 2.41 16.55 -0.86
N PRO A 78 1.89 17.77 -0.71
CA PRO A 78 2.30 18.68 0.37
C PRO A 78 1.86 18.19 1.76
N ASP A 79 0.84 17.34 1.85
CA ASP A 79 0.22 16.86 3.08
C ASP A 79 -0.39 15.46 2.95
N ALA A 80 -0.84 14.89 4.07
CA ALA A 80 -1.49 13.59 4.12
C ALA A 80 -2.83 13.57 3.37
N ALA A 81 -3.53 14.70 3.30
CA ALA A 81 -4.82 14.79 2.61
C ALA A 81 -4.67 14.59 1.09
N SER A 82 -3.66 15.19 0.48
CA SER A 82 -3.36 15.01 -0.96
C SER A 82 -2.98 13.56 -1.29
N LEU A 83 -2.20 12.90 -0.44
CA LEU A 83 -1.91 11.46 -0.55
C LEU A 83 -3.17 10.62 -0.41
N ARG A 84 -4.02 10.92 0.57
CA ARG A 84 -5.28 10.20 0.82
C ARG A 84 -6.20 10.21 -0.40
N GLU A 85 -6.34 11.35 -1.06
CA GLU A 85 -7.18 11.45 -2.26
C GLU A 85 -6.61 10.62 -3.41
N ARG A 86 -5.30 10.62 -3.60
CA ARG A 86 -4.66 9.79 -4.62
C ARG A 86 -4.78 8.32 -4.30
N TRP A 87 -4.55 7.91 -3.05
CA TRP A 87 -4.66 6.51 -2.61
C TRP A 87 -6.08 5.95 -2.75
N LYS A 88 -7.11 6.75 -2.46
CA LYS A 88 -8.50 6.34 -2.68
C LYS A 88 -8.78 5.95 -4.13
N GLN A 89 -8.16 6.61 -5.09
CA GLN A 89 -8.31 6.25 -6.50
C GLN A 89 -7.60 4.94 -6.79
N ASP A 90 -6.36 4.80 -6.36
CA ASP A 90 -5.56 3.58 -6.54
C ASP A 90 -6.24 2.35 -5.91
N GLU A 91 -6.70 2.48 -4.66
CA GLU A 91 -7.44 1.42 -3.98
C GLU A 91 -8.69 0.99 -4.77
N ARG A 92 -9.48 1.93 -5.31
CA ARG A 92 -10.65 1.60 -6.13
C ARG A 92 -10.26 0.83 -7.39
N ASP A 93 -9.24 1.26 -8.08
CA ASP A 93 -8.79 0.66 -9.33
C ASP A 93 -8.23 -0.75 -9.08
N MET A 94 -7.42 -0.91 -8.03
CA MET A 94 -6.89 -2.22 -7.63
C MET A 94 -8.01 -3.17 -7.19
N ARG A 95 -8.94 -2.73 -6.34
CA ARG A 95 -10.08 -3.55 -5.91
C ARG A 95 -10.94 -3.99 -7.08
N THR A 96 -11.27 -3.07 -7.97
CA THR A 96 -12.05 -3.36 -9.18
C THR A 96 -11.36 -4.44 -10.02
N TRP A 97 -10.06 -4.38 -10.17
CA TRP A 97 -9.31 -5.40 -10.89
C TRP A 97 -9.23 -6.73 -10.12
N LEU A 98 -8.94 -6.71 -8.81
CA LEU A 98 -8.93 -7.92 -7.99
C LEU A 98 -10.26 -8.66 -8.06
N ASP A 99 -11.39 -7.96 -8.06
CA ASP A 99 -12.72 -8.56 -8.15
C ASP A 99 -12.96 -9.31 -9.48
N THR A 100 -12.16 -9.05 -10.52
CA THR A 100 -12.21 -9.78 -11.80
C THR A 100 -11.41 -11.08 -11.78
N LEU A 101 -10.57 -11.29 -10.76
CA LEU A 101 -9.68 -12.43 -10.67
C LEU A 101 -10.37 -13.67 -10.08
N THR A 102 -9.80 -14.82 -10.36
CA THR A 102 -10.17 -16.12 -9.78
C THR A 102 -8.91 -16.82 -9.27
N ASP A 103 -9.07 -17.92 -8.52
CA ASP A 103 -7.95 -18.77 -8.09
C ASP A 103 -7.09 -19.21 -9.29
N ALA A 104 -7.72 -19.55 -10.41
CA ALA A 104 -7.01 -19.93 -11.62
C ALA A 104 -6.19 -18.80 -12.22
N HIS A 105 -6.68 -17.55 -12.14
CA HIS A 105 -5.92 -16.37 -12.57
C HIS A 105 -4.70 -16.13 -11.68
N LEU A 106 -4.82 -16.35 -10.36
CA LEU A 106 -3.71 -16.18 -9.43
C LEU A 106 -2.57 -17.18 -9.69
N ASP A 107 -2.92 -18.41 -10.05
CA ASP A 107 -1.94 -19.48 -10.32
C ASP A 107 -1.39 -19.44 -11.77
N ALA A 108 -2.02 -18.67 -12.66
CA ALA A 108 -1.57 -18.51 -14.03
C ALA A 108 -0.29 -17.68 -14.10
N ASP A 109 0.62 -18.11 -14.96
CA ASP A 109 1.84 -17.36 -15.26
C ASP A 109 1.53 -16.08 -16.03
N VAL A 110 2.02 -14.97 -15.51
CA VAL A 110 2.03 -13.67 -16.20
C VAL A 110 3.47 -13.23 -16.48
N VAL A 111 3.66 -12.48 -17.54
CA VAL A 111 4.94 -11.86 -17.86
C VAL A 111 4.89 -10.44 -17.36
N SER A 112 5.72 -10.12 -16.36
CA SER A 112 5.90 -8.72 -15.98
C SER A 112 6.60 -7.99 -17.11
N ALA A 113 5.97 -6.98 -17.60
CA ALA A 113 6.47 -6.18 -18.69
C ALA A 113 7.80 -5.48 -18.34
N SER A 114 8.02 -5.11 -17.07
CA SER A 114 9.26 -4.46 -16.62
C SER A 114 10.45 -5.41 -16.51
N THR A 115 10.23 -6.67 -16.06
CA THR A 115 11.33 -7.61 -15.82
C THR A 115 11.45 -8.69 -16.88
N ARG A 116 10.42 -8.85 -17.74
CA ARG A 116 10.24 -9.96 -18.69
C ARG A 116 10.28 -11.35 -18.04
N ASN A 117 10.19 -11.42 -16.72
CA ASN A 117 10.12 -12.69 -15.99
C ASN A 117 8.69 -13.23 -16.02
N ARG A 118 8.58 -14.53 -16.26
CA ARG A 118 7.32 -15.26 -16.18
C ARG A 118 7.18 -15.86 -14.78
N ARG A 119 6.10 -15.53 -14.09
CA ARG A 119 5.78 -16.04 -12.75
C ARG A 119 4.27 -16.09 -12.56
N PRO A 120 3.77 -16.98 -11.66
CA PRO A 120 2.39 -16.92 -11.21
C PRO A 120 2.00 -15.54 -10.72
N LEU A 121 0.80 -15.06 -11.09
CA LEU A 121 0.31 -13.72 -10.74
C LEU A 121 0.41 -13.44 -9.24
N TRP A 122 0.05 -14.41 -8.39
CA TRP A 122 0.11 -14.23 -6.94
C TRP A 122 1.48 -13.81 -6.42
N GLN A 123 2.58 -14.18 -7.10
CA GLN A 123 3.93 -13.78 -6.67
C GLN A 123 4.18 -12.28 -6.85
N TYR A 124 3.63 -11.70 -7.89
CA TYR A 124 3.70 -10.24 -8.10
C TYR A 124 2.81 -9.50 -7.11
N LEU A 125 1.61 -10.01 -6.83
CA LEU A 125 0.72 -9.43 -5.82
C LEU A 125 1.35 -9.47 -4.42
N VAL A 126 1.99 -10.59 -4.05
CA VAL A 126 2.76 -10.69 -2.80
C VAL A 126 3.95 -9.73 -2.78
N HIS A 127 4.59 -9.49 -3.92
CA HIS A 127 5.65 -8.47 -3.99
C HIS A 127 5.12 -7.07 -3.64
N ILE A 128 3.96 -6.67 -4.18
CA ILE A 128 3.32 -5.39 -3.84
C ILE A 128 3.05 -5.32 -2.33
N LEU A 129 2.41 -6.35 -1.77
CA LEU A 129 2.07 -6.41 -0.34
C LEU A 129 3.31 -6.36 0.58
N THR A 130 4.37 -7.07 0.22
CA THR A 130 5.60 -7.08 1.03
C THR A 130 6.37 -5.77 0.91
N HIS A 131 6.36 -5.13 -0.26
CA HIS A 131 6.91 -3.80 -0.43
C HIS A 131 6.13 -2.78 0.41
N ALA A 132 4.79 -2.79 0.34
CA ALA A 132 3.95 -1.93 1.16
C ALA A 132 4.24 -2.12 2.65
N ALA A 133 4.31 -3.37 3.15
CA ALA A 133 4.62 -3.65 4.55
C ALA A 133 5.96 -3.07 5.02
N GLN A 134 6.98 -3.02 4.15
CA GLN A 134 8.27 -2.38 4.46
C GLN A 134 8.11 -0.86 4.60
N GLN A 135 7.42 -0.21 3.67
CA GLN A 135 7.20 1.24 3.73
C GLN A 135 6.29 1.63 4.91
N GLN A 136 5.27 0.82 5.19
CA GLN A 136 4.37 1.00 6.33
C GLN A 136 5.12 0.92 7.67
N ALA A 137 6.06 -0.01 7.81
CA ALA A 137 6.90 -0.11 9.01
C ALA A 137 7.80 1.12 9.19
N ASP A 138 8.40 1.62 8.11
CA ASP A 138 9.20 2.84 8.12
C ASP A 138 8.33 4.06 8.49
N ALA A 139 7.17 4.21 7.85
CA ALA A 139 6.22 5.30 8.14
C ALA A 139 5.73 5.26 9.59
N ALA A 140 5.39 4.08 10.13
CA ALA A 140 4.97 3.92 11.52
C ALA A 140 6.08 4.30 12.51
N THR A 141 7.34 3.98 12.18
CA THR A 141 8.51 4.38 12.97
C THR A 141 8.65 5.89 13.01
N LEU A 142 8.54 6.56 11.86
CA LEU A 142 8.64 8.03 11.76
C LEU A 142 7.49 8.73 12.49
N LEU A 143 6.26 8.27 12.32
CA LEU A 143 5.09 8.78 13.03
C LEU A 143 5.22 8.62 14.54
N THR A 144 5.70 7.48 15.00
CA THR A 144 5.91 7.22 16.43
C THR A 144 7.00 8.14 17.01
N ALA A 145 8.09 8.34 16.27
CA ALA A 145 9.15 9.28 16.65
C ALA A 145 8.67 10.74 16.72
N ALA A 146 7.69 11.10 15.86
CA ALA A 146 7.03 12.40 15.88
C ALA A 146 5.93 12.54 16.96
N GLY A 147 5.67 11.49 17.76
CA GLY A 147 4.66 11.50 18.82
C GLY A 147 3.24 11.11 18.36
N HIS A 148 3.07 10.65 17.14
CA HIS A 148 1.78 10.31 16.53
C HIS A 148 1.75 8.85 16.05
N SER A 149 1.89 7.90 16.99
CA SER A 149 1.89 6.48 16.66
C SER A 149 0.57 6.05 15.97
N PRO A 150 0.62 5.28 14.87
CA PRO A 150 -0.57 4.73 14.22
C PRO A 150 -1.18 3.54 15.00
N GLY A 151 -0.55 3.13 16.12
CA GLY A 151 -0.92 1.93 16.87
C GLY A 151 -0.45 0.64 16.19
N GLU A 152 -1.13 -0.46 16.53
CA GLU A 152 -0.83 -1.78 15.96
C GLU A 152 -1.19 -1.86 14.48
N ILE A 153 -0.20 -2.16 13.62
CA ILE A 153 -0.36 -2.30 12.17
C ILE A 153 -0.16 -3.75 11.68
N GLY A 154 0.01 -4.70 12.59
CA GLY A 154 0.22 -6.10 12.26
C GLY A 154 -1.04 -6.79 11.71
N PHE A 155 -0.84 -7.80 10.85
CA PHE A 155 -1.94 -8.55 10.24
C PHE A 155 -2.88 -9.20 11.26
N LEU A 156 -2.35 -9.73 12.39
CA LEU A 156 -3.19 -10.29 13.46
C LEU A 156 -4.08 -9.22 14.10
N ALA A 157 -3.59 -8.00 14.27
CA ALA A 157 -4.41 -6.89 14.78
C ALA A 157 -5.58 -6.55 13.85
N TYR A 158 -5.33 -6.61 12.53
CA TYR A 158 -6.39 -6.47 11.52
C TYR A 158 -7.43 -7.59 11.64
N LEU A 159 -7.01 -8.87 11.74
CA LEU A 159 -7.91 -10.00 11.89
C LEU A 159 -8.78 -9.89 13.14
N HIS A 160 -8.18 -9.57 14.30
CA HIS A 160 -8.92 -9.38 15.53
C HIS A 160 -9.96 -8.25 15.43
N ALA A 161 -9.59 -7.13 14.79
CA ALA A 161 -10.51 -6.01 14.60
C ALA A 161 -11.67 -6.35 13.64
N ARG A 162 -11.43 -7.17 12.63
CA ARG A 162 -12.44 -7.69 11.71
C ARG A 162 -13.41 -8.64 12.45
N ASP A 163 -12.86 -9.64 13.13
CA ASP A 163 -13.65 -10.64 13.85
C ASP A 163 -14.54 -10.00 14.94
N ALA A 164 -14.05 -8.95 15.60
CA ALA A 164 -14.83 -8.19 16.57
C ALA A 164 -16.01 -7.42 15.96
N LYS A 165 -15.93 -7.01 14.68
CA LYS A 165 -17.04 -6.35 13.97
C LYS A 165 -18.11 -7.35 13.51
N ASP A 166 -17.69 -8.57 13.21
CA ASP A 166 -18.56 -9.64 12.69
C ASP A 166 -19.20 -10.47 13.82
N ALA A 167 -18.83 -10.22 15.11
CA ALA A 167 -19.40 -10.89 16.26
C ALA A 167 -20.89 -10.51 16.43
N PRO A 168 -21.81 -11.48 16.53
CA PRO A 168 -23.22 -11.20 16.78
C PRO A 168 -23.40 -10.50 18.12
N THR A 169 -24.13 -9.39 18.13
CA THR A 169 -24.56 -8.64 19.32
C THR A 169 -25.60 -9.39 20.12
#